data_f2ed04f5806f4a640aec024829039ecc
#
_entry.id   f2ed04f5806f4a640aec024829039ecc
#
_cell.length_a   1.000
_cell.length_b   1.000
_cell.length_c   1.000
_cell.angle_alpha   90.00
_cell.angle_beta   90.00
_cell.angle_gamma   90.00
#
_symmetry.space_group_name_H-M   'P 1'
#
loop_
_entity.id
_entity.type
_entity.pdbx_description
1 polymer ?
#
loop_
_entity_poly.entity_id
_entity_poly.type
_entity_poly.pdbx_seq_one_letter_code
_entity_poly.pdbx_strand_id
1 'polypeptide(L)'
;YNITGLPAHSNYSLNKILWIRENTEKYPKDRKWLCMAEYITYKFTGIRKAEFSLASRTMALDIKNKKWSEEILKDTDLEKNVFSELAESGEPAGAVCGKTAEKTGLSVKTTVSTAGHDHMCGSAAAGLYDENGILNSTGTTEGLLFLRREPGLGEKFFDSNFSNGIHVLKDFYTIYSSLPSAGYAIESFKKKFDISEDEFYRMTENLYEKIMQKDYLPEAE
;
A
#
# COMPACT_ATOMS: atom_id res chain seq x y z
N TYR A 1 -13.82 -9.18 2.86
CA TYR A 1 -12.58 -9.18 3.66
C TYR A 1 -11.83 -10.51 3.56
N ASN A 2 -12.51 -11.64 3.67
CA ASN A 2 -11.89 -12.98 3.72
C ASN A 2 -11.11 -13.40 2.45
N ILE A 3 -11.25 -12.67 1.36
CA ILE A 3 -10.51 -12.88 0.11
C ILE A 3 -9.35 -11.88 -0.01
N THR A 4 -9.66 -10.60 0.18
CA THR A 4 -8.74 -9.51 -0.12
C THR A 4 -7.96 -8.98 1.08
N GLY A 5 -8.41 -9.28 2.30
CA GLY A 5 -7.88 -8.73 3.54
C GLY A 5 -8.12 -7.23 3.71
N LEU A 6 -9.03 -6.64 2.93
CA LEU A 6 -9.30 -5.21 2.95
C LEU A 6 -10.72 -4.92 3.46
N PRO A 7 -10.93 -3.97 4.38
CA PRO A 7 -12.24 -3.43 4.66
C PRO A 7 -12.76 -2.66 3.43
N ALA A 8 -14.08 -2.61 3.26
CA ALA A 8 -14.67 -1.87 2.13
C ALA A 8 -14.38 -0.37 2.27
N HIS A 9 -13.71 0.21 1.28
CA HIS A 9 -13.37 1.63 1.28
C HIS A 9 -13.27 2.19 -0.15
N SER A 10 -13.73 3.42 -0.37
CA SER A 10 -13.75 4.08 -1.68
C SER A 10 -12.37 4.30 -2.31
N ASN A 11 -11.29 4.24 -1.52
CA ASN A 11 -9.93 4.44 -2.02
C ASN A 11 -9.44 3.29 -2.91
N TYR A 12 -10.01 2.08 -2.79
CA TYR A 12 -9.54 0.93 -3.54
C TYR A 12 -10.02 0.94 -4.99
N SER A 13 -9.24 0.30 -5.85
CA SER A 13 -9.42 0.36 -7.31
C SER A 13 -10.75 -0.20 -7.77
N LEU A 14 -11.22 -1.31 -7.19
CA LEU A 14 -12.47 -1.96 -7.59
C LEU A 14 -13.65 -1.00 -7.55
N ASN A 15 -13.80 -0.26 -6.45
CA ASN A 15 -14.88 0.71 -6.29
C ASN A 15 -14.84 1.83 -7.35
N LYS A 16 -13.63 2.27 -7.71
CA LYS A 16 -13.43 3.27 -8.77
C LYS A 16 -13.77 2.72 -10.15
N ILE A 17 -13.39 1.46 -10.43
CA ILE A 17 -13.73 0.79 -11.70
C ILE A 17 -15.25 0.69 -11.85
N LEU A 18 -15.94 0.24 -10.80
CA LEU A 18 -17.39 0.09 -10.79
C LEU A 18 -18.07 1.46 -10.98
N TRP A 19 -17.64 2.46 -10.23
CA TRP A 19 -18.17 3.82 -10.37
C TRP A 19 -17.98 4.40 -11.77
N ILE A 20 -16.79 4.26 -12.37
CA ILE A 20 -16.53 4.73 -13.74
C ILE A 20 -17.42 3.99 -14.73
N ARG A 21 -17.61 2.68 -14.57
CA ARG A 21 -18.49 1.88 -15.43
C ARG A 21 -19.95 2.39 -15.39
N GLU A 22 -20.44 2.66 -14.19
CA GLU A 22 -21.81 3.13 -13.98
C GLU A 22 -22.05 4.58 -14.46
N ASN A 23 -21.02 5.42 -14.41
CA ASN A 23 -21.10 6.84 -14.72
C ASN A 23 -20.50 7.22 -16.10
N THR A 24 -20.21 6.23 -16.96
CA THR A 24 -19.69 6.47 -18.30
C THR A 24 -20.65 5.89 -19.33
N GLU A 25 -21.27 6.72 -20.19
CA GLU A 25 -22.28 6.33 -21.19
C GLU A 25 -21.80 5.21 -22.14
N LYS A 26 -20.52 5.19 -22.48
CA LYS A 26 -19.91 4.17 -23.34
C LYS A 26 -18.69 3.59 -22.69
N TYR A 27 -18.88 2.72 -21.70
CA TYR A 27 -17.77 2.01 -21.07
C TYR A 27 -17.29 0.86 -22.00
N PRO A 28 -16.12 0.96 -22.62
CA PRO A 28 -15.62 -0.10 -23.48
C PRO A 28 -15.32 -1.38 -22.68
N LYS A 29 -15.78 -2.54 -23.18
CA LYS A 29 -15.58 -3.84 -22.51
C LYS A 29 -14.10 -4.26 -22.43
N ASP A 30 -13.27 -3.75 -23.32
CA ASP A 30 -11.84 -4.06 -23.41
C ASP A 30 -10.94 -3.14 -22.58
N ARG A 31 -11.51 -2.26 -21.75
CA ARG A 31 -10.74 -1.38 -20.87
C ARG A 31 -9.85 -2.17 -19.93
N LYS A 32 -8.69 -1.58 -19.65
CA LYS A 32 -7.68 -2.12 -18.71
C LYS A 32 -7.53 -1.14 -17.57
N TRP A 33 -7.41 -1.70 -16.37
CA TRP A 33 -7.08 -0.95 -15.18
C TRP A 33 -5.60 -1.08 -14.89
N LEU A 34 -4.92 0.06 -14.70
CA LEU A 34 -3.52 0.13 -14.33
C LEU A 34 -3.40 1.03 -13.10
N CYS A 35 -2.75 0.54 -12.04
CA CYS A 35 -2.28 1.41 -10.98
C CYS A 35 -1.21 2.35 -11.51
N MET A 36 -0.95 3.47 -10.84
CA MET A 36 -0.04 4.50 -11.38
C MET A 36 1.37 3.96 -11.68
N ALA A 37 1.96 3.19 -10.78
CA ALA A 37 3.27 2.58 -11.00
C ALA A 37 3.26 1.60 -12.20
N GLU A 38 2.21 0.80 -12.31
CA GLU A 38 1.99 -0.11 -13.43
C GLU A 38 1.82 0.67 -14.76
N TYR A 39 1.07 1.77 -14.74
CA TYR A 39 0.92 2.64 -15.92
C TYR A 39 2.26 3.23 -16.37
N ILE A 40 3.09 3.68 -15.43
CA ILE A 40 4.44 4.18 -15.73
C ILE A 40 5.29 3.07 -16.35
N THR A 41 5.31 1.88 -15.74
CA THR A 41 6.01 0.70 -16.24
C THR A 41 5.56 0.35 -17.66
N TYR A 42 4.24 0.35 -17.89
CA TYR A 42 3.67 0.15 -19.23
C TYR A 42 4.13 1.23 -20.23
N LYS A 43 4.18 2.50 -19.84
CA LYS A 43 4.67 3.58 -20.71
C LYS A 43 6.13 3.40 -21.10
N PHE A 44 6.93 2.80 -20.22
CA PHE A 44 8.34 2.53 -20.49
C PHE A 44 8.57 1.30 -21.36
N THR A 45 7.79 0.24 -21.17
CA THR A 45 8.04 -1.08 -21.76
C THR A 45 7.04 -1.49 -22.83
N GLY A 46 5.82 -0.97 -22.78
CA GLY A 46 4.67 -1.48 -23.53
C GLY A 46 4.04 -2.73 -22.91
N ILE A 47 4.57 -3.23 -21.79
CA ILE A 47 4.13 -4.45 -21.12
C ILE A 47 3.37 -4.08 -19.84
N ARG A 48 2.23 -4.74 -19.59
CA ARG A 48 1.41 -4.53 -18.39
C ARG A 48 1.71 -5.64 -17.39
N LYS A 49 2.20 -5.26 -16.21
CA LYS A 49 2.40 -6.17 -15.08
C LYS A 49 1.95 -5.51 -13.79
N ALA A 50 1.12 -6.18 -13.02
CA ALA A 50 0.63 -5.76 -11.73
C ALA A 50 1.48 -6.40 -10.62
N GLU A 51 2.25 -5.58 -9.91
CA GLU A 51 3.05 -6.06 -8.79
C GLU A 51 2.16 -6.38 -7.58
N PHE A 52 2.43 -7.47 -6.87
CA PHE A 52 1.56 -8.03 -5.84
C PHE A 52 1.16 -7.08 -4.72
N SER A 53 2.07 -6.25 -4.21
CA SER A 53 1.75 -5.34 -3.12
C SER A 53 0.79 -4.23 -3.55
N LEU A 54 0.91 -3.75 -4.79
CA LEU A 54 -0.01 -2.81 -5.42
C LEU A 54 -1.33 -3.49 -5.83
N ALA A 55 -1.25 -4.70 -6.39
CA ALA A 55 -2.42 -5.50 -6.75
C ALA A 55 -3.30 -5.79 -5.53
N SER A 56 -2.70 -5.99 -4.35
CA SER A 56 -3.40 -6.15 -3.08
C SER A 56 -4.30 -4.95 -2.76
N ARG A 57 -3.98 -3.73 -3.22
CA ARG A 57 -4.75 -2.51 -2.99
C ARG A 57 -5.92 -2.34 -3.96
N THR A 58 -6.15 -3.28 -4.85
CA THR A 58 -7.25 -3.20 -5.82
C THR A 58 -8.60 -3.63 -5.27
N MET A 59 -8.67 -4.38 -4.18
CA MET A 59 -9.85 -5.14 -3.69
C MET A 59 -10.33 -6.24 -4.67
N ALA A 60 -9.48 -6.69 -5.59
CA ALA A 60 -9.82 -7.74 -6.53
C ALA A 60 -8.86 -8.95 -6.45
N LEU A 61 -7.81 -8.85 -5.64
CA LEU A 61 -6.82 -9.90 -5.44
C LEU A 61 -7.23 -10.85 -4.30
N ASP A 62 -7.22 -12.14 -4.57
CA ASP A 62 -7.18 -13.19 -3.54
C ASP A 62 -5.75 -13.26 -3.01
N ILE A 63 -5.52 -12.64 -1.85
CA ILE A 63 -4.16 -12.50 -1.30
C ILE A 63 -3.60 -13.84 -0.82
N LYS A 64 -4.46 -14.78 -0.41
CA LYS A 64 -4.03 -16.11 0.04
C LYS A 64 -3.54 -16.97 -1.12
N ASN A 65 -4.30 -16.97 -2.23
CA ASN A 65 -3.98 -17.76 -3.42
C ASN A 65 -3.11 -17.01 -4.43
N LYS A 66 -2.76 -15.74 -4.16
CA LYS A 66 -1.94 -14.86 -5.01
C LYS A 66 -2.45 -14.83 -6.46
N LYS A 67 -3.74 -14.63 -6.64
CA LYS A 67 -4.41 -14.56 -7.96
C LYS A 67 -5.58 -13.58 -7.95
N TRP A 68 -5.96 -13.08 -9.10
CA TRP A 68 -7.19 -12.33 -9.24
C TRP A 68 -8.39 -13.19 -8.82
N SER A 69 -9.25 -12.69 -7.96
CA SER A 69 -10.37 -13.46 -7.41
C SER A 69 -11.46 -13.67 -8.47
N GLU A 70 -11.68 -14.90 -8.86
CA GLU A 70 -12.74 -15.27 -9.82
C GLU A 70 -14.13 -14.97 -9.24
N GLU A 71 -14.31 -15.14 -7.93
CA GLU A 71 -15.56 -14.83 -7.23
C GLU A 71 -15.87 -13.34 -7.32
N ILE A 72 -14.92 -12.46 -6.94
CA ILE A 72 -15.11 -11.01 -6.99
C ILE A 72 -15.33 -10.52 -8.43
N LEU A 73 -14.56 -11.04 -9.37
CA LEU A 73 -14.71 -10.67 -10.79
C LEU A 73 -16.08 -11.06 -11.33
N LYS A 74 -16.57 -12.24 -10.99
CA LYS A 74 -17.90 -12.71 -11.36
C LYS A 74 -19.00 -11.84 -10.74
N ASP A 75 -18.92 -11.59 -9.43
CA ASP A 75 -19.94 -10.81 -8.71
C ASP A 75 -19.99 -9.35 -9.16
N THR A 76 -18.88 -8.83 -9.67
CA THR A 76 -18.79 -7.47 -10.19
C THR A 76 -18.95 -7.37 -11.71
N ASP A 77 -19.22 -8.48 -12.40
CA ASP A 77 -19.31 -8.55 -13.87
C ASP A 77 -18.08 -7.91 -14.56
N LEU A 78 -16.89 -8.22 -14.03
CA LEU A 78 -15.61 -7.81 -14.60
C LEU A 78 -14.88 -9.01 -15.20
N GLU A 79 -14.36 -8.82 -16.40
CA GLU A 79 -13.49 -9.82 -17.02
C GLU A 79 -12.09 -9.81 -16.38
N LYS A 80 -11.47 -11.00 -16.26
CA LYS A 80 -10.12 -11.14 -15.71
C LYS A 80 -9.08 -10.28 -16.43
N ASN A 81 -9.28 -10.04 -17.70
CA ASN A 81 -8.38 -9.25 -18.54
C ASN A 81 -8.41 -7.73 -18.23
N VAL A 82 -9.34 -7.25 -17.37
CA VAL A 82 -9.34 -5.87 -16.85
C VAL A 82 -8.04 -5.58 -16.12
N PHE A 83 -7.55 -6.55 -15.37
CA PHE A 83 -6.28 -6.46 -14.65
C PHE A 83 -5.13 -7.07 -15.45
N SER A 84 -3.91 -6.69 -15.11
CA SER A 84 -2.69 -7.17 -15.72
C SER A 84 -2.24 -8.53 -15.13
N GLU A 85 -1.31 -9.17 -15.81
CA GLU A 85 -0.58 -10.31 -15.24
C GLU A 85 0.13 -9.89 -13.95
N LEU A 86 0.07 -10.75 -12.93
CA LEU A 86 0.70 -10.53 -11.65
C LEU A 86 2.21 -10.78 -11.72
N ALA A 87 2.98 -10.01 -10.95
CA ALA A 87 4.42 -10.11 -10.88
C ALA A 87 4.93 -9.92 -9.45
N GLU A 88 6.06 -10.53 -9.14
CA GLU A 88 6.76 -10.29 -7.88
C GLU A 88 7.42 -8.91 -7.88
N SER A 89 7.63 -8.36 -6.68
CA SER A 89 8.35 -7.11 -6.49
C SER A 89 9.76 -7.19 -7.08
N GLY A 90 10.13 -6.20 -7.89
CA GLY A 90 11.42 -6.14 -8.56
C GLY A 90 11.56 -7.08 -9.78
N GLU A 91 10.56 -7.92 -10.08
CA GLU A 91 10.58 -8.74 -11.28
C GLU A 91 10.63 -7.87 -12.55
N PRO A 92 11.51 -8.18 -13.52
CA PRO A 92 11.56 -7.44 -14.77
C PRO A 92 10.23 -7.47 -15.52
N ALA A 93 9.67 -6.30 -15.80
CA ALA A 93 8.51 -6.16 -16.67
C ALA A 93 8.91 -6.16 -18.16
N GLY A 94 10.14 -5.73 -18.45
CA GLY A 94 10.67 -5.66 -19.81
C GLY A 94 11.78 -4.64 -19.94
N ALA A 95 12.24 -4.40 -21.17
CA ALA A 95 13.19 -3.35 -21.50
C ALA A 95 12.47 -2.09 -21.98
N VAL A 96 13.14 -0.94 -21.87
CA VAL A 96 12.65 0.35 -22.38
C VAL A 96 12.35 0.26 -23.87
N CYS A 97 11.12 0.59 -24.28
CA CYS A 97 10.71 0.60 -25.68
C CYS A 97 11.31 1.77 -26.45
N GLY A 98 11.49 1.62 -27.77
CA GLY A 98 12.13 2.62 -28.64
C GLY A 98 11.53 4.03 -28.50
N LYS A 99 10.20 4.15 -28.49
CA LYS A 99 9.51 5.44 -28.31
C LYS A 99 9.86 6.15 -27.01
N THR A 100 10.07 5.41 -25.94
CA THR A 100 10.45 5.99 -24.64
C THR A 100 11.95 6.29 -24.62
N ALA A 101 12.77 5.43 -25.19
CA ALA A 101 14.20 5.68 -25.36
C ALA A 101 14.49 7.00 -26.08
N GLU A 102 13.80 7.26 -27.19
CA GLU A 102 13.91 8.52 -27.96
C GLU A 102 13.57 9.76 -27.13
N LYS A 103 12.55 9.65 -26.24
CA LYS A 103 12.09 10.77 -25.42
C LYS A 103 12.94 11.03 -24.18
N THR A 104 13.54 10.00 -23.61
CA THR A 104 14.20 10.06 -22.30
C THR A 104 15.71 9.97 -22.37
N GLY A 105 16.27 9.53 -23.50
CA GLY A 105 17.70 9.25 -23.65
C GLY A 105 18.13 7.92 -23.01
N LEU A 106 17.20 7.13 -22.46
CA LEU A 106 17.50 5.82 -21.89
C LEU A 106 17.83 4.80 -22.98
N SER A 107 18.73 3.87 -22.68
CA SER A 107 19.01 2.75 -23.59
C SER A 107 17.81 1.79 -23.70
N VAL A 108 17.56 1.29 -24.90
CA VAL A 108 16.61 0.18 -25.12
C VAL A 108 17.01 -1.13 -24.42
N LYS A 109 18.21 -1.20 -23.87
CA LYS A 109 18.68 -2.32 -23.04
C LYS A 109 18.39 -2.11 -21.55
N THR A 110 17.90 -0.93 -21.14
CA THR A 110 17.57 -0.66 -19.75
C THR A 110 16.37 -1.50 -19.33
N THR A 111 16.55 -2.32 -18.31
CA THR A 111 15.48 -3.12 -17.71
C THR A 111 14.59 -2.25 -16.82
N VAL A 112 13.30 -2.47 -16.89
CA VAL A 112 12.28 -1.80 -16.05
C VAL A 112 11.59 -2.83 -15.17
N SER A 113 11.49 -2.53 -13.89
CA SER A 113 10.77 -3.33 -12.89
C SER A 113 9.87 -2.44 -12.05
N THR A 114 8.80 -2.98 -11.49
CA THR A 114 8.00 -2.32 -10.45
C THR A 114 8.50 -2.76 -9.09
N ALA A 115 8.90 -1.82 -8.25
CA ALA A 115 9.38 -2.13 -6.90
C ALA A 115 8.23 -2.56 -5.96
N GLY A 116 7.11 -1.81 -5.98
CA GLY A 116 5.93 -2.11 -5.17
C GLY A 116 5.35 -0.88 -4.49
N HIS A 117 4.49 -1.13 -3.51
CA HIS A 117 3.86 -0.09 -2.70
C HIS A 117 4.91 0.64 -1.84
N ASP A 118 4.88 1.98 -1.83
CA ASP A 118 5.87 2.84 -1.18
C ASP A 118 6.11 2.52 0.30
N HIS A 119 5.06 2.38 1.11
CA HIS A 119 5.19 2.02 2.53
C HIS A 119 5.83 0.63 2.73
N MET A 120 5.56 -0.32 1.84
CA MET A 120 6.16 -1.66 1.92
C MET A 120 7.63 -1.64 1.49
N CYS A 121 7.96 -0.88 0.45
CA CYS A 121 9.35 -0.62 0.06
C CYS A 121 10.10 0.13 1.17
N GLY A 122 9.47 1.15 1.76
CA GLY A 122 10.01 1.92 2.88
C GLY A 122 10.25 1.06 4.12
N SER A 123 9.35 0.14 4.44
CA SER A 123 9.52 -0.76 5.59
C SER A 123 10.73 -1.69 5.41
N ALA A 124 10.91 -2.25 4.21
CA ALA A 124 12.08 -3.04 3.89
C ALA A 124 13.36 -2.20 3.96
N ALA A 125 13.36 -0.97 3.43
CA ALA A 125 14.49 -0.05 3.51
C ALA A 125 14.83 0.36 4.95
N ALA A 126 13.83 0.44 5.84
CA ALA A 126 13.99 0.71 7.26
C ALA A 126 14.45 -0.51 8.08
N GLY A 127 14.64 -1.68 7.46
CA GLY A 127 15.16 -2.87 8.12
C GLY A 127 14.09 -3.82 8.68
N LEU A 128 12.83 -3.68 8.27
CA LEU A 128 11.77 -4.60 8.68
C LEU A 128 11.82 -5.85 7.78
N TYR A 129 12.43 -6.93 8.29
CA TYR A 129 12.63 -8.17 7.53
C TYR A 129 11.99 -9.42 8.18
N ASP A 130 11.39 -9.29 9.34
CA ASP A 130 10.75 -10.40 10.06
C ASP A 130 9.49 -9.95 10.81
N GLU A 131 8.84 -10.89 11.50
CA GLU A 131 7.58 -10.66 12.23
C GLU A 131 7.77 -9.99 13.61
N ASN A 132 9.02 -9.69 14.03
CA ASN A 132 9.31 -9.16 15.36
C ASN A 132 9.34 -7.63 15.40
N GLY A 133 9.39 -6.99 14.22
CA GLY A 133 9.45 -5.55 14.08
C GLY A 133 8.12 -4.92 13.70
N ILE A 134 7.97 -3.65 14.01
CA ILE A 134 6.87 -2.79 13.55
C ILE A 134 7.48 -1.52 12.97
N LEU A 135 7.09 -1.17 11.74
CA LEU A 135 7.35 0.15 11.20
C LEU A 135 6.25 1.09 11.68
N ASN A 136 6.62 2.17 12.35
CA ASN A 136 5.76 3.33 12.56
C ASN A 136 6.14 4.43 11.57
N SER A 137 5.22 4.77 10.68
CA SER A 137 5.37 5.85 9.71
C SER A 137 4.49 7.02 10.15
N THR A 138 5.11 8.03 10.75
CA THR A 138 4.41 9.20 11.29
C THR A 138 4.57 10.40 10.36
N GLY A 139 3.44 10.96 9.97
CA GLY A 139 3.32 12.17 9.16
C GLY A 139 2.03 12.89 9.52
N THR A 140 1.30 13.42 8.53
CA THR A 140 -0.08 13.93 8.72
C THR A 140 -0.99 12.84 9.26
N THR A 141 -0.80 11.61 8.80
CA THR A 141 -1.39 10.37 9.32
C THR A 141 -0.31 9.53 9.97
N GLU A 142 -0.69 8.62 10.85
CA GLU A 142 0.21 7.61 11.39
C GLU A 142 -0.16 6.24 10.83
N GLY A 143 0.84 5.48 10.42
CA GLY A 143 0.69 4.15 9.88
C GLY A 143 1.56 3.14 10.62
N LEU A 144 0.95 2.12 11.18
CA LEU A 144 1.65 0.97 11.75
C LEU A 144 1.64 -0.17 10.76
N LEU A 145 2.82 -0.66 10.39
CA LEU A 145 3.00 -1.76 9.45
C LEU A 145 3.86 -2.86 10.10
N PHE A 146 3.38 -4.07 10.02
CA PHE A 146 4.12 -5.26 10.47
C PHE A 146 3.95 -6.43 9.50
N LEU A 147 4.92 -7.33 9.53
CA LEU A 147 4.99 -8.48 8.64
C LEU A 147 4.35 -9.71 9.27
N ARG A 148 3.83 -10.59 8.40
CA ARG A 148 3.39 -11.94 8.78
C ARG A 148 3.70 -12.93 7.68
N ARG A 149 3.91 -14.20 8.06
CA ARG A 149 4.04 -15.30 7.10
C ARG A 149 2.70 -15.77 6.54
N GLU A 150 1.60 -15.47 7.25
CA GLU A 150 0.25 -15.83 6.86
C GLU A 150 -0.61 -14.56 6.74
N PRO A 151 -1.57 -14.51 5.78
CA PRO A 151 -2.45 -13.36 5.65
C PRO A 151 -3.37 -13.24 6.87
N GLY A 152 -3.58 -12.03 7.35
CA GLY A 152 -4.49 -11.75 8.46
C GLY A 152 -5.94 -11.68 7.98
N LEU A 153 -6.53 -12.83 7.70
CA LEU A 153 -7.93 -12.95 7.27
C LEU A 153 -8.84 -13.35 8.44
N GLY A 154 -10.14 -13.14 8.27
CA GLY A 154 -11.15 -13.50 9.25
C GLY A 154 -11.62 -12.36 10.16
N GLU A 155 -12.60 -12.66 10.97
CA GLU A 155 -13.38 -11.72 11.78
C GLU A 155 -12.50 -10.86 12.71
N LYS A 156 -11.58 -11.47 13.42
CA LYS A 156 -10.69 -10.76 14.36
C LYS A 156 -9.90 -9.62 13.70
N PHE A 157 -9.40 -9.83 12.49
CA PHE A 157 -8.66 -8.81 11.76
C PHE A 157 -9.60 -7.76 11.14
N PHE A 158 -10.78 -8.20 10.71
CA PHE A 158 -11.82 -7.31 10.21
C PHE A 158 -12.31 -6.36 11.30
N ASP A 159 -12.67 -6.85 12.47
CA ASP A 159 -13.17 -6.07 13.61
C ASP A 159 -12.12 -5.07 14.12
N SER A 160 -10.84 -5.42 14.00
CA SER A 160 -9.74 -4.52 14.33
C SER A 160 -9.43 -3.49 13.22
N ASN A 161 -10.21 -3.48 12.14
CA ASN A 161 -10.06 -2.59 10.98
C ASN A 161 -8.65 -2.60 10.35
N PHE A 162 -7.96 -3.74 10.41
CA PHE A 162 -6.68 -3.91 9.75
C PHE A 162 -6.85 -4.09 8.24
N SER A 163 -5.95 -3.48 7.49
CA SER A 163 -5.77 -3.75 6.07
C SER A 163 -4.64 -4.75 5.87
N ASN A 164 -4.88 -5.74 5.02
CA ASN A 164 -3.88 -6.74 4.66
C ASN A 164 -3.42 -6.58 3.22
N GLY A 165 -2.30 -7.18 2.88
CA GLY A 165 -1.76 -7.23 1.53
C GLY A 165 -0.55 -8.14 1.44
N ILE A 166 -0.08 -8.38 0.22
CA ILE A 166 1.18 -9.09 -0.02
C ILE A 166 2.30 -8.07 0.11
N HIS A 167 3.38 -8.41 0.82
CA HIS A 167 4.53 -7.53 1.00
C HIS A 167 5.49 -7.62 -0.19
N VAL A 168 6.35 -6.59 -0.35
CA VAL A 168 7.41 -6.60 -1.38
C VAL A 168 8.51 -7.62 -1.09
N LEU A 169 8.73 -7.97 0.18
CA LEU A 169 9.59 -9.08 0.54
C LEU A 169 8.84 -10.39 0.32
N LYS A 170 9.49 -11.31 -0.39
CA LYS A 170 8.93 -12.61 -0.73
C LYS A 170 8.49 -13.38 0.52
N ASP A 171 7.37 -14.08 0.40
CA ASP A 171 6.77 -14.92 1.45
C ASP A 171 6.31 -14.17 2.70
N PHE A 172 6.12 -12.84 2.60
CA PHE A 172 5.51 -12.04 3.64
C PHE A 172 4.21 -11.39 3.19
N TYR A 173 3.33 -11.22 4.18
CA TYR A 173 2.13 -10.40 4.10
C TYR A 173 2.31 -9.17 4.98
N THR A 174 1.65 -8.10 4.60
CA THR A 174 1.59 -6.87 5.39
C THR A 174 0.29 -6.81 6.16
N ILE A 175 0.35 -6.49 7.42
CA ILE A 175 -0.79 -5.98 8.19
C ILE A 175 -0.54 -4.50 8.44
N TYR A 176 -1.53 -3.70 8.12
CA TYR A 176 -1.43 -2.24 8.19
C TYR A 176 -2.61 -1.64 8.92
N SER A 177 -2.34 -0.77 9.88
CA SER A 177 -3.31 0.08 10.54
C SER A 177 -2.95 1.54 10.31
N SER A 178 -3.92 2.41 10.18
CA SER A 178 -3.71 3.84 9.97
C SER A 178 -4.59 4.67 10.89
N LEU A 179 -3.96 5.63 11.55
CA LEU A 179 -4.63 6.68 12.32
C LEU A 179 -4.63 7.97 11.47
N PRO A 180 -5.80 8.51 11.14
CA PRO A 180 -5.89 9.61 10.17
C PRO A 180 -5.43 10.98 10.69
N SER A 181 -5.00 11.10 11.95
CA SER A 181 -4.83 12.39 12.60
C SER A 181 -3.58 12.57 13.48
N ALA A 182 -2.48 11.84 13.27
CA ALA A 182 -1.30 11.98 14.15
C ALA A 182 -0.68 13.38 14.09
N GLY A 183 -0.17 13.81 12.97
CA GLY A 183 0.40 15.14 12.81
C GLY A 183 -0.62 16.25 13.02
N TYR A 184 -1.86 16.06 12.57
CA TYR A 184 -2.93 17.00 12.82
C TYR A 184 -3.27 17.14 14.31
N ALA A 185 -3.23 16.05 15.07
CA ALA A 185 -3.44 16.09 16.52
C ALA A 185 -2.33 16.90 17.22
N ILE A 186 -1.07 16.69 16.81
CA ILE A 186 0.08 17.46 17.33
C ILE A 186 -0.08 18.96 17.00
N GLU A 187 -0.38 19.30 15.75
CA GLU A 187 -0.59 20.69 15.35
C GLU A 187 -1.78 21.34 16.09
N SER A 188 -2.88 20.61 16.26
CA SER A 188 -4.04 21.07 17.00
C SER A 188 -3.72 21.29 18.49
N PHE A 189 -2.90 20.40 19.06
CA PHE A 189 -2.43 20.53 20.44
C PHE A 189 -1.56 21.78 20.61
N LYS A 190 -0.53 21.95 19.77
CA LYS A 190 0.35 23.13 19.79
C LYS A 190 -0.47 24.42 19.69
N LYS A 191 -1.40 24.46 18.72
CA LYS A 191 -2.27 25.63 18.53
C LYS A 191 -3.19 25.90 19.73
N LYS A 192 -3.77 24.86 20.33
CA LYS A 192 -4.69 24.97 21.47
C LYS A 192 -4.00 25.54 22.71
N PHE A 193 -2.74 25.21 22.92
CA PHE A 193 -1.97 25.61 24.11
C PHE A 193 -0.94 26.71 23.83
N ASP A 194 -0.95 27.28 22.62
CA ASP A 194 -0.03 28.34 22.16
C ASP A 194 1.45 27.96 22.35
N ILE A 195 1.77 26.70 22.01
CA ILE A 195 3.11 26.12 22.15
C ILE A 195 3.84 26.26 20.80
N SER A 196 5.03 26.87 20.85
CA SER A 196 5.91 26.97 19.66
C SER A 196 6.52 25.61 19.30
N GLU A 197 7.01 25.50 18.04
CA GLU A 197 7.71 24.31 17.56
C GLU A 197 8.90 23.93 18.46
N ASP A 198 9.76 24.92 18.78
CA ASP A 198 10.94 24.71 19.62
C ASP A 198 10.59 24.32 21.05
N GLU A 199 9.47 24.83 21.57
CA GLU A 199 8.99 24.47 22.90
C GLU A 199 8.43 23.05 22.91
N PHE A 200 7.68 22.66 21.89
CA PHE A 200 7.17 21.31 21.73
C PHE A 200 8.30 20.29 21.68
N TYR A 201 9.34 20.52 20.88
CA TYR A 201 10.50 19.63 20.83
C TYR A 201 11.24 19.54 22.15
N ARG A 202 11.46 20.63 22.84
CA ARG A 202 12.06 20.62 24.19
C ARG A 202 11.23 19.83 25.21
N MET A 203 9.90 19.96 25.16
CA MET A 203 9.00 19.18 26.02
C MET A 203 9.09 17.68 25.72
N THR A 204 9.11 17.29 24.46
CA THR A 204 9.21 15.87 24.05
C THR A 204 10.58 15.27 24.37
N GLU A 205 11.68 15.99 24.20
CA GLU A 205 13.02 15.57 24.60
C GLU A 205 13.10 15.31 26.12
N ASN A 206 12.65 16.27 26.93
CA ASN A 206 12.61 16.14 28.39
C ASN A 206 11.74 14.95 28.84
N LEU A 207 10.61 14.72 28.17
CA LEU A 207 9.74 13.58 28.46
C LEU A 207 10.42 12.25 28.08
N TYR A 208 11.05 12.19 26.90
CA TYR A 208 11.80 11.01 26.45
C TYR A 208 12.91 10.64 27.42
N GLU A 209 13.72 11.59 27.86
CA GLU A 209 14.77 11.36 28.86
C GLU A 209 14.21 10.82 30.18
N LYS A 210 13.08 11.35 30.65
CA LYS A 210 12.42 10.88 31.87
C LYS A 210 11.87 9.46 31.74
N ILE A 211 11.31 9.11 30.57
CA ILE A 211 10.81 7.76 30.28
C ILE A 211 11.97 6.78 30.26
N MET A 212 13.06 7.11 29.57
CA MET A 212 14.24 6.22 29.46
C MET A 212 14.98 6.02 30.79
N GLN A 213 14.91 6.99 31.71
CA GLN A 213 15.55 6.88 33.03
C GLN A 213 14.74 6.09 34.06
N LYS A 214 13.44 5.86 33.85
CA LYS A 214 12.53 5.36 34.87
C LYS A 214 11.82 4.05 34.59
N ASP A 215 12.07 3.34 33.49
CA ASP A 215 11.26 2.18 33.06
C ASP A 215 9.74 2.45 33.08
N TYR A 216 9.34 3.70 32.86
CA TYR A 216 7.97 4.15 33.03
C TYR A 216 7.23 4.10 31.67
N LEU A 217 6.46 3.04 31.46
CA LEU A 217 5.32 3.10 30.55
C LEU A 217 4.09 3.46 31.39
N PRO A 218 3.39 4.59 31.10
CA PRO A 218 2.11 4.86 31.76
C PRO A 218 1.14 3.71 31.42
N GLU A 219 0.48 3.17 32.46
CA GLU A 219 -0.64 2.24 32.23
C GLU A 219 -1.70 2.98 31.41
N ALA A 220 -2.13 2.36 30.31
CA ALA A 220 -3.22 2.89 29.51
C ALA A 220 -4.53 2.68 30.28
N GLU A 221 -5.15 3.78 30.73
CA GLU A 221 -6.52 3.83 31.21
C GLU A 221 -7.54 3.70 30.06
#